data_dbc8b5c6ff6288c8d2949cb2d569421d
#
_entry.id   dbc8b5c6ff6288c8d2949cb2d569421d
#
_cell.length_a   1.000
_cell.length_b   1.000
_cell.length_c   1.000
_cell.angle_alpha   90.00
_cell.angle_beta   90.00
_cell.angle_gamma   90.00
#
_symmetry.space_group_name_H-M   'P 1'
#
loop_
_entity.id
_entity.type
_entity.pdbx_description
1 polymer ?
#
loop_
_entity_poly.entity_id
_entity_poly.type
_entity_poly.pdbx_seq_one_letter_code
_entity_poly.pdbx_strand_id
1 'polypeptide(L)'
;TVGILNIDGARQLERALLKLREGGYDIACTESARADGGVIMRGNDLLHGVPDIMVMDSLTGNVIIKMMSAYTTGGSYESLGAAYGPGVGQGYDRIINIISRASGAPVVAGALRYAGACARGKVLDTVNAEFKAAKKAGLHDILDGFAKAAEAGKGGSEDEVKAPPEKVVTEELPGVGSLALEDAVQVLWQ
;
A
#
# COMPACT_ATOMS: atom_id res chain seq x y z
N THR A 1 13.51 -1.66 -10.45
CA THR A 1 12.90 -0.31 -10.39
C THR A 1 11.63 -0.32 -9.55
N VAL A 2 11.37 0.78 -8.85
CA VAL A 2 10.24 0.94 -7.93
C VAL A 2 9.28 2.00 -8.48
N GLY A 3 7.98 1.71 -8.40
CA GLY A 3 6.89 2.64 -8.65
C GLY A 3 5.91 2.64 -7.48
N ILE A 4 5.19 3.73 -7.26
CA ILE A 4 4.21 3.90 -6.19
C ILE A 4 2.83 4.02 -6.80
N LEU A 5 1.90 3.14 -6.43
CA LEU A 5 0.52 3.25 -6.91
C LEU A 5 -0.12 4.56 -6.41
N ASN A 6 -0.88 5.23 -7.26
CA ASN A 6 -1.54 6.51 -6.96
C ASN A 6 -2.74 6.30 -6.00
N ILE A 7 -2.43 6.20 -4.73
CA ILE A 7 -3.35 6.03 -3.61
C ILE A 7 -3.03 7.05 -2.53
N ASP A 8 -3.83 7.10 -1.48
CA ASP A 8 -3.58 7.98 -0.35
C ASP A 8 -2.18 7.72 0.25
N GLY A 9 -1.45 8.79 0.56
CA GLY A 9 -0.07 8.72 1.05
C GLY A 9 1.00 8.56 -0.05
N ALA A 10 0.65 8.28 -1.31
CA ALA A 10 1.62 8.08 -2.39
C ALA A 10 2.58 9.27 -2.56
N ARG A 11 2.03 10.50 -2.55
CA ARG A 11 2.84 11.72 -2.65
C ARG A 11 3.74 11.96 -1.42
N GLN A 12 3.32 11.48 -0.27
CA GLN A 12 4.13 11.56 0.95
C GLN A 12 5.30 10.59 0.87
N LEU A 13 5.04 9.36 0.42
CA LEU A 13 6.07 8.35 0.19
C LEU A 13 7.07 8.80 -0.89
N GLU A 14 6.60 9.36 -2.01
CA GLU A 14 7.45 9.93 -3.06
C GLU A 14 8.42 10.96 -2.49
N ARG A 15 7.91 11.91 -1.68
CA ARG A 15 8.77 12.92 -1.02
C ARG A 15 9.77 12.30 -0.06
N ALA A 16 9.40 11.24 0.66
CA ALA A 16 10.31 10.51 1.54
C ALA A 16 11.46 9.86 0.75
N LEU A 17 11.13 9.18 -0.35
CA LEU A 17 12.12 8.53 -1.21
C LEU A 17 13.05 9.53 -1.88
N LEU A 18 12.53 10.68 -2.32
CA LEU A 18 13.36 11.77 -2.87
C LEU A 18 14.37 12.29 -1.83
N LYS A 19 13.93 12.54 -0.59
CA LYS A 19 14.82 12.97 0.50
C LYS A 19 15.88 11.91 0.83
N LEU A 20 15.52 10.62 0.81
CA LEU A 20 16.49 9.55 1.01
C LEU A 20 17.56 9.53 -0.10
N ARG A 21 17.14 9.71 -1.37
CA ARG A 21 18.08 9.83 -2.50
C ARG A 21 19.01 11.03 -2.36
N GLU A 22 18.49 12.20 -1.97
CA GLU A 22 19.28 13.40 -1.68
C GLU A 22 20.27 13.15 -0.53
N GLY A 23 19.89 12.31 0.45
CA GLY A 23 20.76 11.85 1.52
C GLY A 23 21.80 10.79 1.11
N GLY A 24 21.78 10.37 -0.17
CA GLY A 24 22.73 9.40 -0.74
C GLY A 24 22.29 7.94 -0.65
N TYR A 25 21.00 7.67 -0.42
CA TYR A 25 20.47 6.31 -0.52
C TYR A 25 20.17 5.95 -1.98
N ASP A 26 20.77 4.86 -2.45
CA ASP A 26 20.58 4.41 -3.84
C ASP A 26 19.27 3.64 -3.98
N ILE A 27 18.29 4.26 -4.63
CA ILE A 27 17.03 3.63 -4.98
C ILE A 27 16.68 3.94 -6.44
N ALA A 28 16.47 2.90 -7.22
CA ALA A 28 16.08 3.00 -8.61
C ALA A 28 14.55 3.10 -8.72
N CYS A 29 14.05 4.27 -9.04
CA CYS A 29 12.64 4.48 -9.38
C CYS A 29 12.45 4.46 -10.89
N THR A 30 11.26 4.06 -11.35
CA THR A 30 10.86 4.18 -12.75
C THR A 30 9.81 5.27 -12.91
N GLU A 31 9.70 5.82 -14.11
CA GLU A 31 8.68 6.81 -14.43
C GLU A 31 7.44 6.15 -15.03
N SER A 32 6.27 6.68 -14.69
CA SER A 32 5.00 6.28 -15.29
C SER A 32 5.04 6.48 -16.81
N ALA A 33 4.39 5.62 -17.57
CA ALA A 33 4.24 5.74 -19.02
C ALA A 33 3.44 6.98 -19.46
N ARG A 34 2.91 7.76 -18.52
CA ARG A 34 2.19 9.00 -18.80
C ARG A 34 3.15 10.15 -19.10
N ALA A 35 2.64 11.13 -19.88
CA ALA A 35 3.40 12.31 -20.24
C ALA A 35 3.78 13.22 -19.06
N ASP A 36 3.04 13.15 -17.97
CA ASP A 36 3.31 13.88 -16.73
C ASP A 36 4.36 13.20 -15.84
N GLY A 37 4.81 11.98 -16.19
CA GLY A 37 5.95 11.28 -15.61
C GLY A 37 5.87 11.07 -14.09
N GLY A 38 7.04 10.83 -13.52
CA GLY A 38 7.21 10.64 -12.08
C GLY A 38 6.98 9.22 -11.62
N VAL A 39 7.29 8.97 -10.36
CA VAL A 39 7.27 7.64 -9.75
C VAL A 39 5.85 7.16 -9.37
N ILE A 40 4.85 8.04 -9.49
CA ILE A 40 3.45 7.75 -9.18
C ILE A 40 2.79 7.03 -10.35
N MET A 41 2.46 5.75 -10.10
CA MET A 41 1.90 4.80 -11.06
C MET A 41 0.38 4.77 -11.03
N ARG A 42 -0.23 4.37 -12.14
CA ARG A 42 -1.66 4.11 -12.27
C ARG A 42 -1.93 2.68 -12.75
N GLY A 43 -3.19 2.33 -12.89
CA GLY A 43 -3.60 0.99 -13.31
C GLY A 43 -2.96 0.53 -14.64
N ASN A 44 -2.78 1.43 -15.60
CA ASN A 44 -2.12 1.08 -16.87
C ASN A 44 -0.64 0.76 -16.68
N ASP A 45 0.06 1.40 -15.75
CA ASP A 45 1.46 1.10 -15.45
C ASP A 45 1.59 -0.30 -14.82
N LEU A 46 0.61 -0.69 -13.98
CA LEU A 46 0.52 -2.05 -13.44
C LEU A 46 0.26 -3.07 -14.56
N LEU A 47 -0.69 -2.77 -15.45
CA LEU A 47 -1.04 -3.63 -16.59
C LEU A 47 0.16 -3.87 -17.53
N HIS A 48 0.94 -2.84 -17.77
CA HIS A 48 2.11 -2.90 -18.67
C HIS A 48 3.39 -3.37 -17.97
N GLY A 49 3.37 -3.59 -16.65
CA GLY A 49 4.55 -4.00 -15.90
C GLY A 49 5.66 -2.95 -15.93
N VAL A 50 5.31 -1.65 -15.85
CA VAL A 50 6.27 -0.55 -15.93
C VAL A 50 7.30 -0.60 -14.80
N PRO A 51 6.94 -0.73 -13.50
CA PRO A 51 7.91 -0.98 -12.45
C PRO A 51 8.12 -2.48 -12.20
N ASP A 52 9.31 -2.86 -11.75
CA ASP A 52 9.57 -4.22 -11.25
C ASP A 52 8.85 -4.48 -9.92
N ILE A 53 8.72 -3.43 -9.10
CA ILE A 53 8.04 -3.45 -7.81
C ILE A 53 7.04 -2.31 -7.76
N MET A 54 5.76 -2.64 -7.54
CA MET A 54 4.69 -1.67 -7.30
C MET A 54 4.40 -1.58 -5.80
N VAL A 55 4.70 -0.42 -5.20
CA VAL A 55 4.38 -0.15 -3.79
C VAL A 55 2.95 0.36 -3.69
N MET A 56 2.18 -0.22 -2.78
CA MET A 56 0.79 0.15 -2.49
C MET A 56 0.47 -0.15 -1.02
N ASP A 57 -0.70 0.29 -0.55
CA ASP A 57 -1.17 -0.09 0.78
C ASP A 57 -1.55 -1.56 0.87
N SER A 58 -1.62 -2.08 2.09
CA SER A 58 -1.86 -3.50 2.36
C SER A 58 -3.27 -3.95 1.95
N LEU A 59 -4.26 -3.07 2.00
CA LEU A 59 -5.63 -3.41 1.61
C LEU A 59 -5.74 -3.57 0.10
N THR A 60 -5.24 -2.60 -0.66
CA THR A 60 -5.22 -2.63 -2.12
C THR A 60 -4.46 -3.85 -2.63
N GLY A 61 -3.27 -4.12 -2.09
CA GLY A 61 -2.47 -5.29 -2.46
C GLY A 61 -3.18 -6.61 -2.16
N ASN A 62 -3.80 -6.73 -1.00
CA ASN A 62 -4.56 -7.92 -0.62
C ASN A 62 -5.77 -8.14 -1.55
N VAL A 63 -6.52 -7.09 -1.86
CA VAL A 63 -7.68 -7.18 -2.76
C VAL A 63 -7.24 -7.61 -4.16
N ILE A 64 -6.18 -7.01 -4.71
CA ILE A 64 -5.66 -7.37 -6.04
C ILE A 64 -5.28 -8.84 -6.10
N ILE A 65 -4.52 -9.35 -5.12
CA ILE A 65 -4.12 -10.76 -5.08
C ILE A 65 -5.34 -11.69 -4.96
N LYS A 66 -6.35 -11.33 -4.16
CA LYS A 66 -7.59 -12.11 -4.03
C LYS A 66 -8.40 -12.12 -5.32
N MET A 67 -8.52 -10.99 -6.00
CA MET A 67 -9.20 -10.89 -7.29
C MET A 67 -8.52 -11.75 -8.36
N MET A 68 -7.18 -11.68 -8.46
CA MET A 68 -6.42 -12.50 -9.40
C MET A 68 -6.56 -13.99 -9.07
N SER A 69 -6.54 -14.36 -7.79
CA SER A 69 -6.74 -15.74 -7.36
C SER A 69 -8.16 -16.23 -7.64
N ALA A 70 -9.18 -15.41 -7.40
CA ALA A 70 -10.57 -15.73 -7.73
C ALA A 70 -10.76 -15.96 -9.24
N TYR A 71 -10.15 -15.12 -10.06
CA TYR A 71 -10.18 -15.28 -11.52
C TYR A 71 -9.53 -16.60 -11.99
N THR A 72 -8.38 -16.98 -11.40
CA THR A 72 -7.63 -18.17 -11.83
C THR A 72 -8.15 -19.48 -11.25
N THR A 73 -8.85 -19.47 -10.11
CA THR A 73 -9.29 -20.68 -9.39
C THR A 73 -10.81 -20.79 -9.24
N GLY A 74 -11.57 -19.80 -9.71
CA GLY A 74 -13.01 -19.73 -9.43
C GLY A 74 -13.32 -19.52 -7.93
N GLY A 75 -12.37 -18.97 -7.16
CA GLY A 75 -12.53 -18.76 -5.73
C GLY A 75 -12.23 -19.97 -4.83
N SER A 76 -11.76 -21.08 -5.43
CA SER A 76 -11.51 -22.32 -4.67
C SER A 76 -10.36 -22.17 -3.67
N TYR A 77 -9.29 -21.49 -4.06
CA TYR A 77 -8.14 -21.22 -3.20
C TYR A 77 -7.25 -20.10 -3.79
N GLU A 78 -6.37 -19.56 -2.98
CA GLU A 78 -5.36 -18.63 -3.45
C GLU A 78 -4.22 -19.39 -4.13
N SER A 79 -4.00 -19.14 -5.42
CA SER A 79 -3.01 -19.85 -6.24
C SER A 79 -1.82 -18.98 -6.64
N LEU A 80 -1.88 -17.68 -6.41
CA LEU A 80 -0.88 -16.71 -6.84
C LEU A 80 0.04 -16.31 -5.71
N GLY A 81 1.32 -16.12 -6.07
CA GLY A 81 2.35 -15.69 -5.17
C GLY A 81 3.01 -16.84 -4.38
N ALA A 82 4.10 -16.50 -3.73
CA ALA A 82 4.90 -17.41 -2.90
C ALA A 82 4.63 -17.26 -1.40
N ALA A 83 3.83 -16.32 -1.00
CA ALA A 83 3.34 -15.94 0.32
C ALA A 83 3.27 -14.41 0.45
N TYR A 84 2.82 -13.92 1.60
CA TYR A 84 2.96 -12.53 2.00
C TYR A 84 4.28 -12.38 2.76
N GLY A 85 5.23 -11.71 2.17
CA GLY A 85 6.56 -11.56 2.71
C GLY A 85 7.65 -11.67 1.64
N PRO A 86 8.96 -11.70 2.06
CA PRO A 86 9.38 -11.99 3.42
C PRO A 86 9.09 -10.82 4.38
N GLY A 87 8.51 -11.15 5.56
CA GLY A 87 8.39 -10.21 6.66
C GLY A 87 9.77 -10.00 7.27
N VAL A 88 10.38 -8.88 6.94
CA VAL A 88 11.70 -8.47 7.41
C VAL A 88 11.64 -7.03 7.90
N GLY A 89 12.55 -6.66 8.78
CA GLY A 89 12.62 -5.32 9.33
C GLY A 89 13.92 -5.09 10.06
N GLN A 90 14.09 -3.87 10.54
CA GLN A 90 15.27 -3.51 11.30
C GLN A 90 15.38 -4.38 12.56
N GLY A 91 16.52 -5.08 12.71
CA GLY A 91 16.80 -5.91 13.89
C GLY A 91 16.06 -7.26 13.89
N TYR A 92 15.40 -7.64 12.83
CA TYR A 92 14.84 -8.98 12.71
C TYR A 92 15.96 -10.02 12.57
N ASP A 93 15.82 -11.12 13.31
CA ASP A 93 16.75 -12.26 13.31
C ASP A 93 16.20 -13.45 12.50
N ARG A 94 15.02 -13.30 11.88
CA ARG A 94 14.32 -14.36 11.16
C ARG A 94 13.52 -13.82 9.98
N ILE A 95 13.24 -14.72 9.05
CA ILE A 95 12.39 -14.47 7.89
C ILE A 95 10.99 -15.02 8.22
N ILE A 96 9.95 -14.22 8.01
CA ILE A 96 8.58 -14.60 8.28
C ILE A 96 7.79 -14.53 6.98
N ASN A 97 7.33 -15.67 6.48
CA ASN A 97 6.36 -15.72 5.39
C ASN A 97 4.98 -16.05 5.95
N ILE A 98 3.99 -15.24 5.59
CA ILE A 98 2.60 -15.44 6.00
C ILE A 98 1.84 -16.01 4.81
N ILE A 99 1.01 -17.00 5.05
CA ILE A 99 0.07 -17.53 4.08
C ILE A 99 -1.37 -17.27 4.54
N SER A 100 -2.28 -17.17 3.60
CA SER A 100 -3.70 -17.02 3.87
C SER A 100 -4.32 -18.37 4.25
N ARG A 101 -5.42 -18.36 5.00
CA ARG A 101 -6.26 -19.56 5.20
C ARG A 101 -6.85 -20.11 3.90
N ALA A 102 -6.96 -19.26 2.89
CA ALA A 102 -7.40 -19.65 1.55
C ALA A 102 -6.24 -20.17 0.66
N SER A 103 -5.00 -20.21 1.16
CA SER A 103 -3.86 -20.72 0.40
C SER A 103 -3.99 -22.23 0.20
N GLY A 104 -3.93 -22.67 -1.05
CA GLY A 104 -3.85 -24.08 -1.40
C GLY A 104 -2.40 -24.61 -1.35
N ALA A 105 -2.24 -25.91 -1.55
CA ALA A 105 -0.95 -26.58 -1.56
C ALA A 105 0.09 -25.91 -2.48
N PRO A 106 -0.24 -25.38 -3.67
CA PRO A 106 0.74 -24.70 -4.54
C PRO A 106 1.36 -23.47 -3.88
N VAL A 107 0.57 -22.65 -3.17
CA VAL A 107 1.07 -21.44 -2.47
C VAL A 107 1.93 -21.84 -1.27
N VAL A 108 1.53 -22.85 -0.50
CA VAL A 108 2.33 -23.39 0.63
C VAL A 108 3.67 -23.89 0.13
N ALA A 109 3.70 -24.69 -0.92
CA ALA A 109 4.92 -25.19 -1.52
C ALA A 109 5.81 -24.06 -2.07
N GLY A 110 5.18 -23.04 -2.68
CA GLY A 110 5.85 -21.81 -3.13
C GLY A 110 6.49 -21.05 -1.98
N ALA A 111 5.75 -20.86 -0.88
CA ALA A 111 6.24 -20.19 0.32
C ALA A 111 7.45 -20.89 0.94
N LEU A 112 7.42 -22.21 1.03
CA LEU A 112 8.55 -23.00 1.55
C LEU A 112 9.81 -22.86 0.67
N ARG A 113 9.64 -22.96 -0.66
CA ARG A 113 10.77 -22.76 -1.60
C ARG A 113 11.32 -21.34 -1.50
N TYR A 114 10.45 -20.34 -1.39
CA TYR A 114 10.82 -18.94 -1.28
C TYR A 114 11.55 -18.65 0.03
N ALA A 115 11.06 -19.14 1.17
CA ALA A 115 11.73 -19.02 2.46
C ALA A 115 13.14 -19.63 2.40
N GLY A 116 13.29 -20.81 1.79
CA GLY A 116 14.58 -21.43 1.57
C GLY A 116 15.51 -20.62 0.66
N ALA A 117 14.98 -19.99 -0.39
CA ALA A 117 15.74 -19.10 -1.26
C ALA A 117 16.20 -17.84 -0.52
N CYS A 118 15.33 -17.21 0.27
CA CYS A 118 15.67 -16.06 1.11
C CYS A 118 16.77 -16.39 2.13
N ALA A 119 16.69 -17.56 2.77
CA ALA A 119 17.71 -18.00 3.72
C ALA A 119 19.07 -18.24 3.03
N ARG A 120 19.09 -18.93 1.90
CA ARG A 120 20.32 -19.15 1.11
C ARG A 120 20.88 -17.84 0.56
N GLY A 121 20.03 -16.91 0.14
CA GLY A 121 20.41 -15.59 -0.35
C GLY A 121 20.77 -14.60 0.76
N LYS A 122 20.77 -15.03 2.02
CA LYS A 122 21.13 -14.19 3.18
C LYS A 122 20.35 -12.86 3.21
N VAL A 123 19.03 -12.94 2.97
CA VAL A 123 18.20 -11.74 2.87
C VAL A 123 18.28 -10.85 4.11
N LEU A 124 18.47 -11.40 5.30
CA LEU A 124 18.62 -10.62 6.54
C LEU A 124 19.88 -9.76 6.55
N ASP A 125 21.00 -10.28 6.03
CA ASP A 125 22.25 -9.51 5.91
C ASP A 125 22.04 -8.32 4.96
N THR A 126 21.37 -8.56 3.83
CA THR A 126 21.00 -7.51 2.85
C THR A 126 20.10 -6.47 3.49
N VAL A 127 19.03 -6.89 4.17
CA VAL A 127 18.08 -5.98 4.84
C VAL A 127 18.78 -5.12 5.90
N ASN A 128 19.66 -5.72 6.71
CA ASN A 128 20.42 -4.98 7.71
C ASN A 128 21.38 -3.95 7.07
N ALA A 129 22.02 -4.32 5.95
CA ALA A 129 22.85 -3.37 5.19
C ALA A 129 22.04 -2.21 4.62
N GLU A 130 20.86 -2.50 4.04
CA GLU A 130 19.93 -1.50 3.49
C GLU A 130 19.42 -0.55 4.58
N PHE A 131 18.99 -1.06 5.73
CA PHE A 131 18.57 -0.20 6.84
C PHE A 131 19.72 0.67 7.37
N LYS A 132 20.94 0.14 7.39
CA LYS A 132 22.12 0.92 7.76
C LYS A 132 22.39 2.06 6.77
N ALA A 133 22.26 1.79 5.47
CA ALA A 133 22.41 2.79 4.41
C ALA A 133 21.31 3.85 4.48
N ALA A 134 20.04 3.43 4.61
CA ALA A 134 18.91 4.34 4.73
C ALA A 134 18.99 5.24 5.98
N LYS A 135 19.45 4.69 7.12
CA LYS A 135 19.70 5.49 8.34
C LYS A 135 20.75 6.54 8.11
N LYS A 136 21.85 6.19 7.44
CA LYS A 136 22.90 7.16 7.09
C LYS A 136 22.38 8.26 6.18
N ALA A 137 21.40 7.96 5.34
CA ALA A 137 20.73 8.90 4.45
C ALA A 137 19.61 9.72 5.14
N GLY A 138 19.41 9.58 6.45
CA GLY A 138 18.45 10.37 7.23
C GLY A 138 17.06 9.75 7.37
N LEU A 139 16.89 8.44 7.24
CA LEU A 139 15.59 7.77 7.33
C LEU A 139 14.79 8.16 8.59
N HIS A 140 15.43 8.19 9.76
CA HIS A 140 14.74 8.53 11.01
C HIS A 140 14.23 9.96 11.02
N ASP A 141 15.06 10.92 10.61
CA ASP A 141 14.68 12.34 10.59
C ASP A 141 13.52 12.58 9.62
N ILE A 142 13.50 11.84 8.49
CA ILE A 142 12.42 11.90 7.52
C ILE A 142 11.11 11.37 8.12
N LEU A 143 11.15 10.22 8.79
CA LEU A 143 9.98 9.60 9.43
C LEU A 143 9.45 10.46 10.59
N ASP A 144 10.33 10.97 11.44
CA ASP A 144 9.97 11.86 12.55
C ASP A 144 9.34 13.16 12.04
N GLY A 145 9.84 13.68 10.92
CA GLY A 145 9.27 14.85 10.27
C GLY A 145 7.83 14.61 9.80
N PHE A 146 7.53 13.43 9.26
CA PHE A 146 6.17 13.07 8.87
C PHE A 146 5.26 12.81 10.08
N ALA A 147 5.77 12.18 11.13
CA ALA A 147 5.01 11.96 12.37
C ALA A 147 4.58 13.31 13.00
N LYS A 148 5.51 14.23 13.13
CA LYS A 148 5.23 15.60 13.65
C LYS A 148 4.24 16.37 12.78
N ALA A 149 4.35 16.26 11.45
CA ALA A 149 3.40 16.90 10.53
C ALA A 149 2.00 16.30 10.64
N ALA A 150 1.89 14.99 10.84
CA ALA A 150 0.60 14.32 11.04
C ALA A 150 -0.05 14.70 12.39
N GLU A 151 0.74 14.87 13.45
CA GLU A 151 0.27 15.35 14.75
C GLU A 151 -0.18 16.82 14.68
N ALA A 152 0.57 17.67 14.00
CA ALA A 152 0.21 19.07 13.79
C ALA A 152 -1.05 19.23 12.94
N GLY A 153 -1.27 18.33 11.96
CA GLY A 153 -2.51 18.29 11.17
C GLY A 153 -3.74 17.84 11.94
N LYS A 154 -3.57 17.04 13.01
CA LYS A 154 -4.68 16.66 13.90
C LYS A 154 -5.08 17.76 14.89
N GLY A 155 -4.25 18.76 15.09
CA GLY A 155 -4.52 19.92 15.95
C GLY A 155 -5.20 21.09 15.23
N GLY A 156 -5.38 21.03 13.92
CA GLY A 156 -6.15 21.97 13.11
C GLY A 156 -7.55 21.40 12.87
N SER A 157 -8.50 21.90 13.65
CA SER A 157 -9.95 21.78 13.53
C SER A 157 -10.46 20.58 12.72
N GLU A 158 -11.10 19.63 13.40
CA GLU A 158 -12.38 19.18 12.88
C GLU A 158 -13.15 20.46 12.51
N ASP A 159 -13.03 20.91 11.27
CA ASP A 159 -14.08 21.71 10.70
C ASP A 159 -15.32 20.81 10.79
N GLU A 160 -16.04 20.99 11.89
CA GLU A 160 -17.41 20.53 12.00
C GLU A 160 -18.10 21.08 10.78
N VAL A 161 -18.23 20.27 9.74
CA VAL A 161 -19.00 20.62 8.56
C VAL A 161 -20.41 20.86 9.11
N LYS A 162 -20.72 22.13 9.38
CA LYS A 162 -22.04 22.50 9.87
C LYS A 162 -23.05 21.94 8.88
N ALA A 163 -23.90 21.05 9.39
CA ALA A 163 -25.03 20.56 8.63
C ALA A 163 -25.73 21.75 7.97
N PRO A 164 -26.00 21.71 6.67
CA PRO A 164 -26.80 22.78 6.04
C PRO A 164 -28.13 22.91 6.78
N PRO A 165 -28.73 24.13 6.79
CA PRO A 165 -30.00 24.32 7.44
C PRO A 165 -31.01 23.31 6.89
N GLU A 166 -31.73 22.65 7.79
CA GLU A 166 -32.78 21.70 7.42
C GLU A 166 -33.72 22.33 6.41
N LYS A 167 -33.75 21.79 5.20
CA LYS A 167 -34.75 22.08 4.21
C LYS A 167 -35.80 20.99 4.28
N VAL A 168 -37.06 21.38 4.38
CA VAL A 168 -38.18 20.44 4.24
C VAL A 168 -38.06 19.76 2.88
N VAL A 169 -37.79 18.47 2.86
CA VAL A 169 -37.73 17.70 1.62
C VAL A 169 -39.14 17.45 1.17
N THR A 170 -39.50 18.00 0.01
CA THR A 170 -40.85 17.89 -0.58
C THR A 170 -40.90 16.83 -1.69
N GLU A 171 -39.79 16.20 -2.03
CA GLU A 171 -39.72 15.17 -3.09
C GLU A 171 -39.08 13.91 -2.56
N GLU A 172 -39.65 12.74 -2.90
CA GLU A 172 -39.04 11.43 -2.58
C GLU A 172 -37.89 11.15 -3.51
N LEU A 173 -36.74 10.74 -2.94
CA LEU A 173 -35.59 10.25 -3.71
C LEU A 173 -35.81 8.76 -4.05
N PRO A 174 -35.94 8.37 -5.35
CA PRO A 174 -36.14 7.00 -5.74
C PRO A 174 -34.94 6.15 -5.30
N GLY A 175 -35.18 5.04 -4.62
CA GLY A 175 -34.16 4.08 -4.21
C GLY A 175 -33.67 4.20 -2.76
N VAL A 176 -34.10 5.19 -2.00
CA VAL A 176 -33.67 5.40 -0.60
C VAL A 176 -34.74 4.95 0.41
N GLY A 177 -35.87 4.46 -0.06
CA GLY A 177 -37.05 4.13 0.77
C GLY A 177 -36.89 2.97 1.76
N SER A 178 -35.74 2.26 1.74
CA SER A 178 -35.43 1.19 2.68
C SER A 178 -34.34 1.56 3.70
N LEU A 179 -33.76 2.77 3.62
CA LEU A 179 -32.74 3.25 4.55
C LEU A 179 -33.39 4.13 5.62
N ALA A 180 -32.93 4.01 6.86
CA ALA A 180 -33.27 4.99 7.88
C ALA A 180 -32.82 6.38 7.41
N LEU A 181 -33.59 7.44 7.72
CA LEU A 181 -33.30 8.80 7.25
C LEU A 181 -31.88 9.25 7.61
N GLU A 182 -31.39 8.84 8.78
CA GLU A 182 -30.05 9.13 9.28
C GLU A 182 -28.95 8.48 8.42
N ASP A 183 -29.17 7.23 7.99
CA ASP A 183 -28.24 6.51 7.12
C ASP A 183 -28.24 7.05 5.68
N ALA A 184 -29.42 7.44 5.18
CA ALA A 184 -29.57 8.07 3.87
C ALA A 184 -28.87 9.43 3.81
N VAL A 185 -28.92 10.21 4.87
CA VAL A 185 -28.22 11.50 4.99
C VAL A 185 -26.71 11.28 4.99
N GLN A 186 -26.19 10.29 5.70
CA GLN A 186 -24.74 9.96 5.72
C GLN A 186 -24.21 9.54 4.35
N VAL A 187 -24.98 8.76 3.58
CA VAL A 187 -24.61 8.33 2.23
C VAL A 187 -24.56 9.50 1.24
N LEU A 188 -25.41 10.50 1.41
CA LEU A 188 -25.47 11.68 0.54
C LEU A 188 -24.40 12.74 0.88
N TRP A 189 -23.67 12.55 2.00
CA TRP A 189 -22.63 13.47 2.49
C TRP A 189 -21.21 13.00 2.18
N GLN A 190 -21.02 11.81 1.63
CA GLN A 190 -19.75 11.27 1.15
C GLN A 190 -19.56 11.55 -0.35
#